data_b3df49428bb5214b260c86512751b0bc
#
_entry.id   b3df49428bb5214b260c86512751b0bc
#
_cell.length_a   1.000
_cell.length_b   1.000
_cell.length_c   1.000
_cell.angle_alpha   90.00
_cell.angle_beta   90.00
_cell.angle_gamma   90.00
#
_symmetry.space_group_name_H-M   'P 1'
#
loop_
_entity.id
_entity.type
_entity.pdbx_description
1 polymer ?
#
loop_
_entity_poly.entity_id
_entity_poly.type
_entity_poly.pdbx_seq_one_letter_code
_entity_poly.pdbx_strand_id
1 'polypeptide(L)'
;MSTEETGAYLREMHQKRGYTLEMHGIMAAADLAWAKKYGDFIEATYTGQRLLDRKTKELLQIVVEAALRADVDQIRAHVRVALQEGATPQEILEALEAVIMPMGALAFRRGLQAWAAETSFNPIDMSGEGPTSPPPLGEE
;
A
#
# COMPACT_ATOMS: atom_id res chain seq x y z
N MET A 1 -2.31 0.98 30.48
CA MET A 1 -3.34 1.00 29.41
C MET A 1 -3.73 -0.43 29.12
N SER A 2 -5.02 -0.70 29.00
CA SER A 2 -5.47 -2.06 28.80
C SER A 2 -5.24 -2.51 27.35
N THR A 3 -4.92 -3.79 27.18
CA THR A 3 -4.83 -4.45 25.86
C THR A 3 -6.13 -4.29 25.06
N GLU A 4 -7.27 -4.21 25.77
CA GLU A 4 -8.58 -4.03 25.17
C GLU A 4 -8.73 -2.64 24.53
N GLU A 5 -8.27 -1.58 25.20
CA GLU A 5 -8.32 -0.22 24.67
C GLU A 5 -7.44 -0.07 23.42
N THR A 6 -6.23 -0.63 23.45
CA THR A 6 -5.33 -0.68 22.30
C THR A 6 -5.96 -1.42 21.13
N GLY A 7 -6.57 -2.56 21.38
CA GLY A 7 -7.25 -3.35 20.35
C GLY A 7 -8.45 -2.62 19.75
N ALA A 8 -9.24 -1.93 20.57
CA ALA A 8 -10.36 -1.12 20.09
C ALA A 8 -9.90 0.01 19.17
N TYR A 9 -8.85 0.72 19.56
CA TYR A 9 -8.26 1.79 18.74
C TYR A 9 -7.75 1.27 17.39
N LEU A 10 -7.06 0.14 17.37
CA LEU A 10 -6.55 -0.46 16.14
C LEU A 10 -7.68 -0.89 15.18
N ARG A 11 -8.78 -1.43 15.71
CA ARG A 11 -9.96 -1.78 14.90
C ARG A 11 -10.60 -0.55 14.28
N GLU A 12 -10.79 0.52 15.05
CA GLU A 12 -11.34 1.79 14.56
C GLU A 12 -10.44 2.39 13.47
N MET A 13 -9.14 2.41 13.70
CA MET A 13 -8.17 2.90 12.73
C MET A 13 -8.20 2.09 11.44
N HIS A 14 -8.31 0.75 11.53
CA HIS A 14 -8.43 -0.12 10.36
C HIS A 14 -9.67 0.21 9.53
N GLN A 15 -10.81 0.44 10.18
CA GLN A 15 -12.05 0.82 9.48
C GLN A 15 -11.91 2.15 8.74
N LYS A 16 -11.24 3.12 9.32
CA LYS A 16 -11.02 4.44 8.70
C LYS A 16 -10.01 4.41 7.55
N ARG A 17 -8.92 3.65 7.70
CA ARG A 17 -7.84 3.59 6.71
C ARG A 17 -8.05 2.54 5.62
N GLY A 18 -8.72 1.45 5.95
CA GLY A 18 -8.85 0.29 5.10
C GLY A 18 -7.70 -0.71 5.24
N TYR A 19 -6.71 -0.45 6.09
CA TYR A 19 -5.58 -1.32 6.36
C TYR A 19 -4.96 -1.07 7.73
N THR A 20 -4.21 -2.04 8.23
CA THR A 20 -3.36 -1.93 9.42
C THR A 20 -2.04 -2.66 9.14
N LEU A 21 -0.93 -1.98 9.37
CA LEU A 21 0.42 -2.53 9.25
C LEU A 21 0.97 -2.86 10.63
N GLU A 22 1.98 -3.70 10.68
CA GLU A 22 2.67 -4.09 11.92
C GLU A 22 3.09 -2.88 12.76
N MET A 23 3.63 -1.84 12.11
CA MET A 23 4.05 -0.61 12.79
C MET A 23 2.93 0.03 13.61
N HIS A 24 1.70 -0.01 13.15
CA HIS A 24 0.55 0.56 13.87
C HIS A 24 0.28 -0.18 15.18
N GLY A 25 0.41 -1.50 15.16
CA GLY A 25 0.31 -2.32 16.37
C GLY A 25 1.42 -2.00 17.36
N ILE A 26 2.66 -1.88 16.89
CA ILE A 26 3.81 -1.52 17.73
C ILE A 26 3.63 -0.13 18.34
N MET A 27 3.27 0.87 17.53
CA MET A 27 3.03 2.24 18.00
C MET A 27 1.96 2.28 19.08
N ALA A 28 0.82 1.65 18.84
CA ALA A 28 -0.31 1.67 19.78
C ALA A 28 0.01 0.90 21.08
N ALA A 29 0.74 -0.20 20.99
CA ALA A 29 1.16 -0.97 22.17
C ALA A 29 2.23 -0.24 23.00
N ALA A 30 3.15 0.47 22.34
CA ALA A 30 4.23 1.19 22.99
C ALA A 30 3.77 2.50 23.61
N ASP A 31 2.97 3.29 22.91
CA ASP A 31 2.45 4.60 23.37
C ASP A 31 1.12 4.92 22.70
N LEU A 32 0.04 4.46 23.30
CA LEU A 32 -1.31 4.66 22.75
C LEU A 32 -1.71 6.13 22.65
N ALA A 33 -1.31 6.95 23.62
CA ALA A 33 -1.65 8.39 23.62
C ALA A 33 -1.00 9.10 22.44
N TRP A 34 0.24 8.79 22.15
CA TRP A 34 0.93 9.30 20.98
C TRP A 34 0.35 8.73 19.67
N ALA A 35 0.09 7.42 19.62
CA ALA A 35 -0.50 6.77 18.46
C ALA A 35 -1.84 7.39 18.06
N LYS A 36 -2.67 7.76 19.03
CA LYS A 36 -3.93 8.49 18.79
C LYS A 36 -3.69 9.86 18.14
N LYS A 37 -2.74 10.62 18.64
CA LYS A 37 -2.36 11.93 18.04
C LYS A 37 -1.82 11.78 16.63
N TYR A 38 -1.01 10.76 16.40
CA TYR A 38 -0.54 10.41 15.05
C TYR A 38 -1.72 10.04 14.14
N GLY A 39 -2.67 9.25 14.63
CA GLY A 39 -3.90 8.90 13.92
C GLY A 39 -4.72 10.14 13.54
N ASP A 40 -4.87 11.10 14.44
CA ASP A 40 -5.56 12.37 14.18
C ASP A 40 -4.86 13.18 13.08
N PHE A 41 -3.53 13.23 13.12
CA PHE A 41 -2.73 13.87 12.07
C PHE A 41 -2.93 13.19 10.71
N ILE A 42 -2.91 11.87 10.68
CA ILE A 42 -3.13 11.10 9.44
C ILE A 42 -4.55 11.31 8.90
N GLU A 43 -5.55 11.37 9.77
CA GLU A 43 -6.93 11.69 9.35
C GLU A 43 -7.02 13.10 8.76
N ALA A 44 -6.36 14.07 9.38
CA ALA A 44 -6.36 15.46 8.90
C ALA A 44 -5.67 15.63 7.54
N THR A 45 -4.66 14.81 7.23
CA THR A 45 -3.85 14.95 6.00
C THR A 45 -4.20 13.96 4.89
N TYR A 46 -4.66 12.77 5.25
CA TYR A 46 -4.73 11.64 4.32
C TYR A 46 -6.11 10.98 4.27
N THR A 47 -6.59 10.39 5.37
CA THR A 47 -7.83 9.61 5.35
C THR A 47 -9.10 10.46 5.39
N GLY A 48 -9.04 11.65 5.98
CA GLY A 48 -10.17 12.58 6.06
C GLY A 48 -10.50 13.20 4.72
N GLN A 49 -11.73 13.69 4.60
CA GLN A 49 -12.24 14.29 3.39
C GLN A 49 -11.59 15.67 3.12
N ARG A 50 -10.96 15.81 1.96
CA ARG A 50 -10.33 17.04 1.49
C ARG A 50 -10.60 17.23 0.00
N LEU A 51 -9.91 18.19 -0.65
CA LEU A 51 -10.07 18.45 -2.08
C LEU A 51 -9.66 17.24 -2.94
N LEU A 52 -8.51 16.63 -2.64
CA LEU A 52 -8.11 15.39 -3.30
C LEU A 52 -8.89 14.22 -2.69
N ASP A 53 -9.50 13.41 -3.54
CA ASP A 53 -10.22 12.23 -3.10
C ASP A 53 -9.27 11.12 -2.60
N ARG A 54 -9.83 10.13 -1.94
CA ARG A 54 -9.05 9.02 -1.39
C ARG A 54 -8.36 8.21 -2.48
N LYS A 55 -9.02 7.97 -3.61
CA LYS A 55 -8.43 7.27 -4.76
C LYS A 55 -7.13 7.94 -5.23
N THR A 56 -7.17 9.25 -5.44
CA THR A 56 -6.00 10.04 -5.85
C THR A 56 -4.89 9.95 -4.81
N LYS A 57 -5.23 10.09 -3.54
CA LYS A 57 -4.24 10.00 -2.44
C LYS A 57 -3.60 8.62 -2.37
N GLU A 58 -4.35 7.54 -2.62
CA GLU A 58 -3.79 6.19 -2.66
C GLU A 58 -2.82 6.01 -3.83
N LEU A 59 -3.13 6.54 -5.00
CA LEU A 59 -2.19 6.52 -6.13
C LEU A 59 -0.89 7.27 -5.79
N LEU A 60 -0.97 8.39 -5.08
CA LEU A 60 0.21 9.12 -4.60
C LEU A 60 1.02 8.29 -3.60
N GLN A 61 0.36 7.62 -2.66
CA GLN A 61 1.04 6.72 -1.71
C GLN A 61 1.80 5.61 -2.44
N ILE A 62 1.13 4.95 -3.39
CA ILE A 62 1.72 3.85 -4.16
C ILE A 62 2.99 4.29 -4.88
N VAL A 63 2.96 5.40 -5.61
CA VAL A 63 4.11 5.85 -6.40
C VAL A 63 5.26 6.35 -5.52
N VAL A 64 4.96 7.04 -4.42
CA VAL A 64 5.98 7.51 -3.47
C VAL A 64 6.65 6.33 -2.75
N GLU A 65 5.86 5.37 -2.29
CA GLU A 65 6.39 4.20 -1.59
C GLU A 65 7.21 3.30 -2.51
N ALA A 66 6.80 3.12 -3.77
CA ALA A 66 7.60 2.46 -4.78
C ALA A 66 8.94 3.20 -5.01
N ALA A 67 8.90 4.52 -5.15
CA ALA A 67 10.09 5.36 -5.34
C ALA A 67 11.06 5.25 -4.16
N LEU A 68 10.54 5.16 -2.94
CA LEU A 68 11.32 4.97 -1.72
C LEU A 68 11.77 3.51 -1.49
N ARG A 69 11.38 2.60 -2.37
CA ARG A 69 11.67 1.16 -2.28
C ARG A 69 11.15 0.55 -0.98
N ALA A 70 9.94 0.93 -0.60
CA ALA A 70 9.24 0.33 0.52
C ALA A 70 9.03 -1.18 0.32
N ASP A 71 8.77 -1.90 1.39
CA ASP A 71 8.43 -3.32 1.29
C ASP A 71 7.19 -3.52 0.42
N VAL A 72 7.20 -4.59 -0.38
CA VAL A 72 6.11 -4.91 -1.31
C VAL A 72 4.78 -5.02 -0.58
N ASP A 73 4.77 -5.60 0.62
CA ASP A 73 3.54 -5.73 1.43
C ASP A 73 2.94 -4.38 1.83
N GLN A 74 3.78 -3.39 2.09
CA GLN A 74 3.31 -2.03 2.37
C GLN A 74 2.66 -1.39 1.14
N ILE A 75 3.29 -1.50 -0.01
CA ILE A 75 2.74 -1.00 -1.28
C ILE A 75 1.44 -1.74 -1.61
N ARG A 76 1.38 -3.05 -1.40
CA ARG A 76 0.18 -3.87 -1.62
C ARG A 76 -1.02 -3.36 -0.82
N ALA A 77 -0.81 -2.94 0.43
CA ALA A 77 -1.89 -2.37 1.26
C ALA A 77 -2.53 -1.16 0.57
N HIS A 78 -1.74 -0.27 0.00
CA HIS A 78 -2.22 0.90 -0.73
C HIS A 78 -2.85 0.55 -2.07
N VAL A 79 -2.30 -0.43 -2.80
CA VAL A 79 -2.94 -0.95 -4.04
C VAL A 79 -4.34 -1.49 -3.73
N ARG A 80 -4.47 -2.28 -2.66
CA ARG A 80 -5.76 -2.83 -2.23
C ARG A 80 -6.77 -1.73 -1.91
N VAL A 81 -6.37 -0.72 -1.15
CA VAL A 81 -7.26 0.41 -0.81
C VAL A 81 -7.60 1.22 -2.05
N ALA A 82 -6.64 1.47 -2.95
CA ALA A 82 -6.92 2.15 -4.23
C ALA A 82 -8.01 1.44 -5.03
N LEU A 83 -7.95 0.11 -5.14
CA LEU A 83 -8.98 -0.70 -5.80
C LEU A 83 -10.34 -0.57 -5.09
N GLN A 84 -10.37 -0.60 -3.77
CA GLN A 84 -11.59 -0.42 -2.97
C GLN A 84 -12.20 0.97 -3.16
N GLU A 85 -11.38 1.98 -3.35
CA GLU A 85 -11.79 3.37 -3.59
C GLU A 85 -12.10 3.68 -5.08
N GLY A 86 -12.16 2.66 -5.91
CA GLY A 86 -12.62 2.76 -7.29
C GLY A 86 -11.52 2.95 -8.34
N ALA A 87 -10.25 2.84 -7.98
CA ALA A 87 -9.18 2.79 -8.97
C ALA A 87 -9.27 1.48 -9.77
N THR A 88 -9.06 1.55 -11.07
CA THR A 88 -8.92 0.35 -11.89
C THR A 88 -7.48 -0.17 -11.82
N PRO A 89 -7.25 -1.48 -12.07
CA PRO A 89 -5.89 -1.99 -12.21
C PRO A 89 -5.04 -1.20 -13.22
N GLN A 90 -5.64 -0.78 -14.32
CA GLN A 90 -4.98 0.00 -15.36
C GLN A 90 -4.57 1.39 -14.86
N GLU A 91 -5.43 2.08 -14.10
CA GLU A 91 -5.09 3.39 -13.52
C GLU A 91 -3.89 3.31 -12.57
N ILE A 92 -3.82 2.25 -11.76
CA ILE A 92 -2.69 2.04 -10.83
C ILE A 92 -1.41 1.76 -11.61
N LEU A 93 -1.48 0.92 -12.63
CA LEU A 93 -0.34 0.62 -13.50
C LEU A 93 0.18 1.90 -14.19
N GLU A 94 -0.71 2.68 -14.78
CA GLU A 94 -0.34 3.93 -15.45
C GLU A 94 0.24 4.98 -14.51
N ALA A 95 -0.21 5.03 -13.25
CA ALA A 95 0.39 5.90 -12.24
C ALA A 95 1.86 5.52 -11.99
N LEU A 96 2.17 4.23 -11.89
CA LEU A 96 3.55 3.74 -11.76
C LEU A 96 4.37 4.03 -13.03
N GLU A 97 3.80 3.76 -14.20
CA GLU A 97 4.46 4.01 -15.48
C GLU A 97 4.76 5.50 -15.71
N ALA A 98 3.83 6.38 -15.33
CA ALA A 98 3.97 7.83 -15.48
C ALA A 98 5.19 8.41 -14.73
N VAL A 99 5.62 7.77 -13.67
CA VAL A 99 6.73 8.22 -12.82
C VAL A 99 7.99 7.34 -12.93
N ILE A 100 8.03 6.40 -13.87
CA ILE A 100 9.18 5.49 -14.00
C ILE A 100 10.49 6.24 -14.26
N MET A 101 10.45 7.34 -15.01
CA MET A 101 11.65 8.10 -15.34
C MET A 101 12.33 8.67 -14.07
N PRO A 102 11.68 9.47 -13.22
CA PRO A 102 12.30 9.95 -11.99
C PRO A 102 12.51 8.85 -10.94
N MET A 103 11.67 7.82 -10.93
CA MET A 103 11.72 6.75 -9.94
C MET A 103 12.82 5.72 -10.21
N GLY A 104 13.02 5.36 -11.46
CA GLY A 104 13.95 4.34 -11.91
C GLY A 104 13.35 2.92 -11.94
N ALA A 105 13.91 2.07 -12.77
CA ALA A 105 13.39 0.73 -13.05
C ALA A 105 13.38 -0.19 -11.81
N LEU A 106 14.38 -0.09 -10.94
CA LEU A 106 14.47 -0.93 -9.74
C LEU A 106 13.37 -0.60 -8.72
N ALA A 107 13.05 0.67 -8.58
CA ALA A 107 11.94 1.11 -7.72
C ALA A 107 10.59 0.76 -8.38
N PHE A 108 10.44 1.00 -9.67
CA PHE A 108 9.25 0.61 -10.45
C PHE A 108 8.93 -0.87 -10.29
N ARG A 109 9.93 -1.74 -10.32
CA ARG A 109 9.79 -3.19 -10.13
C ARG A 109 9.03 -3.52 -8.85
N ARG A 110 9.28 -2.84 -7.73
CA ARG A 110 8.58 -3.08 -6.47
C ARG A 110 7.10 -2.73 -6.55
N GLY A 111 6.79 -1.58 -7.14
CA GLY A 111 5.41 -1.18 -7.40
C GLY A 111 4.70 -2.17 -8.31
N LEU A 112 5.37 -2.62 -9.37
CA LEU A 112 4.84 -3.61 -10.31
C LEU A 112 4.54 -4.95 -9.64
N GLN A 113 5.41 -5.43 -8.75
CA GLN A 113 5.20 -6.64 -7.97
C GLN A 113 3.96 -6.53 -7.07
N ALA A 114 3.80 -5.40 -6.38
CA ALA A 114 2.63 -5.14 -5.54
C ALA A 114 1.35 -5.08 -6.36
N TRP A 115 1.38 -4.40 -7.49
CA TRP A 115 0.26 -4.32 -8.42
C TRP A 115 -0.15 -5.71 -8.95
N ALA A 116 0.80 -6.51 -9.40
CA ALA A 116 0.54 -7.85 -9.93
C ALA A 116 -0.10 -8.75 -8.85
N ALA A 117 0.41 -8.70 -7.62
CA ALA A 117 -0.11 -9.51 -6.51
C ALA A 117 -1.57 -9.17 -6.16
N GLU A 118 -1.95 -7.89 -6.20
CA GLU A 118 -3.30 -7.45 -5.80
C GLU A 118 -4.31 -7.45 -6.96
N THR A 119 -3.85 -7.53 -8.20
CA THR A 119 -4.71 -7.56 -9.39
C THR A 119 -4.85 -8.95 -10.01
N SER A 120 -4.30 -9.96 -9.40
CA SER A 120 -4.27 -11.34 -9.89
C SER A 120 -3.67 -11.46 -11.30
N PHE A 121 -2.70 -10.61 -11.60
CA PHE A 121 -2.01 -10.63 -12.87
C PHE A 121 -1.06 -11.82 -12.95
N ASN A 122 -1.16 -12.60 -14.02
CA ASN A 122 -0.26 -13.71 -14.30
C ASN A 122 0.66 -13.32 -15.45
N PRO A 123 1.98 -13.29 -15.25
CA PRO A 123 2.91 -13.02 -16.33
C PRO A 123 2.84 -14.11 -17.40
N ILE A 124 3.04 -13.72 -18.66
CA ILE A 124 3.14 -14.67 -19.78
C ILE A 124 4.42 -15.48 -19.62
N ASP A 125 4.29 -16.78 -19.70
CA ASP A 125 5.46 -17.69 -19.75
C ASP A 125 6.21 -17.52 -21.09
N MET A 126 7.42 -17.05 -21.00
CA MET A 126 8.29 -16.83 -22.14
C MET A 126 8.85 -18.13 -22.74
N SER A 127 8.68 -19.28 -22.08
CA SER A 127 9.03 -20.61 -22.62
C SER A 127 8.01 -21.11 -23.63
N GLY A 128 6.82 -20.54 -23.69
CA GLY A 128 5.71 -20.95 -24.54
C GLY A 128 4.90 -22.12 -23.99
N GLU A 129 5.10 -22.51 -22.75
CA GLU A 129 4.42 -23.62 -22.09
C GLU A 129 3.25 -23.18 -21.17
N GLY A 130 2.86 -21.92 -21.24
CA GLY A 130 1.78 -21.34 -20.43
C GLY A 130 2.28 -20.47 -19.27
N PRO A 131 1.38 -19.91 -18.45
CA PRO A 131 1.76 -18.99 -17.37
C PRO A 131 2.55 -19.73 -16.29
N THR A 132 3.73 -19.20 -15.97
CA THR A 132 4.52 -19.67 -14.84
C THR A 132 4.31 -18.76 -13.63
N SER A 133 4.33 -19.35 -12.45
CA SER A 133 4.52 -18.55 -11.24
C SER A 133 5.90 -17.88 -11.31
N PRO A 134 6.03 -16.61 -10.94
CA PRO A 134 7.34 -15.99 -10.86
C PRO A 134 8.23 -16.81 -9.94
N PRO A 135 9.53 -16.93 -10.25
CA PRO A 135 10.45 -17.63 -9.36
C PRO A 135 10.43 -16.98 -7.98
N PRO A 136 10.63 -17.76 -6.91
CA PRO A 136 10.72 -17.20 -5.57
C PRO A 136 11.83 -16.14 -5.55
N LEU A 137 11.48 -14.95 -5.06
CA LEU A 137 12.42 -13.85 -4.91
C LEU A 137 13.45 -14.21 -3.85
N GLY A 138 14.70 -14.36 -4.24
CA GLY A 138 15.79 -14.28 -3.28
C GLY A 138 16.71 -15.47 -3.11
N GLU A 139 17.16 -16.07 -4.19
CA GLU A 139 18.41 -16.88 -4.16
C GLU A 139 19.34 -16.39 -5.28
N GLU A 140 19.97 -15.24 -5.03
CA GLU A 140 21.24 -14.84 -5.61
C GLU A 140 22.13 -14.25 -4.51
#